data_76325756f14b5883e9d792bc0c534f31
#
_entry.id   76325756f14b5883e9d792bc0c534f31
#
_cell.length_a   1.000
_cell.length_b   1.000
_cell.length_c   1.000
_cell.angle_alpha   90.00
_cell.angle_beta   90.00
_cell.angle_gamma   90.00
#
_symmetry.space_group_name_H-M   'P 1'
#
loop_
_entity.id
_entity.type
_entity.pdbx_description
1 polymer ?
#
loop_
_entity_poly.entity_id
_entity_poly.type
_entity_poly.pdbx_seq_one_letter_code
_entity_poly.pdbx_strand_id
1 'polypeptide(L)'
;ARELPLVSLETYRPLHEFDVVGVSLQYELCYSNVLLNLDLGGVPLRSEARGDDDPIVLAGGPTCTHPEPLAPFVDAFLVGEAEEVLPDLLRTIGRMRREGRPRREVLAAMSQVPGVWIPSFYERGLDERTGMMVVTGRSAAGVEANAPERVTRIFVRDLDEFPFPSRFPLPYVEAVFDRASVEITRGCTEGCRFCQAGMIYRPVRERSPEKVVEAVLDGVDTAGFDSTSLTALSTADVSCIDPLIKTLVP
;
A
#
# COMPACT_ATOMS: atom_id res chain seq x y z
N ALA A 1 -24.41 -17.90 11.18
CA ALA A 1 -22.99 -17.60 10.93
C ALA A 1 -22.18 -18.12 12.09
N ARG A 2 -21.07 -18.79 11.84
CA ARG A 2 -20.15 -19.18 12.91
C ARG A 2 -19.40 -17.92 13.32
N GLU A 3 -19.42 -17.57 14.61
CA GLU A 3 -18.64 -16.47 15.18
C GLU A 3 -17.14 -16.85 15.25
N LEU A 4 -16.54 -17.07 14.08
CA LEU A 4 -15.12 -17.36 13.99
C LEU A 4 -14.39 -16.05 13.71
N PRO A 5 -13.36 -15.72 14.48
CA PRO A 5 -12.57 -14.53 14.23
C PRO A 5 -11.80 -14.66 12.90
N LEU A 6 -11.55 -13.54 12.24
CA LEU A 6 -10.61 -13.50 11.13
C LEU A 6 -9.19 -13.65 11.68
N VAL A 7 -8.50 -14.67 11.17
CA VAL A 7 -7.14 -15.02 11.60
C VAL A 7 -6.17 -14.96 10.44
N SER A 8 -4.87 -14.81 10.73
CA SER A 8 -3.82 -14.90 9.71
C SER A 8 -3.74 -16.31 9.14
N LEU A 9 -3.43 -16.43 7.85
CA LEU A 9 -3.29 -17.73 7.18
C LEU A 9 -2.06 -18.51 7.63
N GLU A 10 -0.98 -17.82 8.01
CA GLU A 10 0.28 -18.46 8.39
C GLU A 10 0.29 -18.96 9.83
N THR A 11 -0.24 -18.19 10.77
CA THR A 11 -0.11 -18.47 12.20
C THR A 11 -1.43 -18.68 12.92
N TYR A 12 -2.55 -18.53 12.22
CA TYR A 12 -3.91 -18.63 12.76
C TYR A 12 -4.18 -17.69 13.95
N ARG A 13 -3.41 -16.59 14.05
CA ARG A 13 -3.60 -15.59 15.09
C ARG A 13 -4.67 -14.59 14.66
N PRO A 14 -5.56 -14.17 15.58
CA PRO A 14 -6.53 -13.08 15.35
C PRO A 14 -5.82 -11.77 14.98
N LEU A 15 -6.48 -10.92 14.16
CA LEU A 15 -5.84 -9.67 13.69
C LEU A 15 -5.51 -8.70 14.83
N HIS A 16 -6.32 -8.67 15.88
CA HIS A 16 -6.08 -7.80 17.05
C HIS A 16 -4.81 -8.15 17.84
N GLU A 17 -4.22 -9.32 17.64
CA GLU A 17 -2.98 -9.72 18.31
C GLU A 17 -1.70 -9.26 17.58
N PHE A 18 -1.83 -8.59 16.44
CA PHE A 18 -0.69 -8.08 15.69
C PHE A 18 -0.35 -6.64 16.10
N ASP A 19 0.91 -6.26 15.92
CA ASP A 19 1.35 -4.87 16.11
C ASP A 19 0.80 -3.93 15.04
N VAL A 20 0.66 -4.44 13.82
CA VAL A 20 0.19 -3.68 12.65
C VAL A 20 -0.75 -4.54 11.82
N VAL A 21 -1.87 -3.96 11.42
CA VAL A 21 -2.75 -4.50 10.38
C VAL A 21 -2.59 -3.65 9.13
N GLY A 22 -1.91 -4.20 8.12
CA GLY A 22 -1.69 -3.53 6.84
C GLY A 22 -2.84 -3.79 5.87
N VAL A 23 -3.35 -2.75 5.23
CA VAL A 23 -4.44 -2.83 4.25
C VAL A 23 -3.99 -2.23 2.92
N SER A 24 -4.11 -2.99 1.84
CA SER A 24 -3.89 -2.49 0.48
C SER A 24 -5.22 -2.05 -0.14
N LEU A 25 -5.36 -0.74 -0.37
CA LEU A 25 -6.55 -0.11 -0.93
C LEU A 25 -6.41 0.03 -2.45
N GLN A 26 -6.91 -0.95 -3.20
CA GLN A 26 -6.78 -0.98 -4.65
C GLN A 26 -7.83 -0.10 -5.36
N TYR A 27 -9.05 -0.07 -4.83
CA TYR A 27 -10.17 0.73 -5.36
C TYR A 27 -11.27 0.90 -4.29
N GLU A 28 -12.16 1.86 -4.49
CA GLU A 28 -13.10 2.32 -3.47
C GLU A 28 -14.15 1.27 -3.06
N LEU A 29 -14.49 0.34 -3.95
CA LEU A 29 -15.47 -0.72 -3.64
C LEU A 29 -14.97 -1.71 -2.57
N CYS A 30 -13.67 -1.72 -2.26
CA CYS A 30 -13.14 -2.56 -1.18
C CYS A 30 -13.29 -1.95 0.23
N TYR A 31 -13.74 -0.71 0.36
CA TYR A 31 -13.80 -0.01 1.66
C TYR A 31 -14.68 -0.70 2.69
N SER A 32 -15.86 -1.19 2.29
CA SER A 32 -16.73 -1.96 3.18
C SER A 32 -16.09 -3.27 3.63
N ASN A 33 -15.29 -3.91 2.77
CA ASN A 33 -14.58 -5.14 3.11
C ASN A 33 -13.46 -4.87 4.14
N VAL A 34 -12.81 -3.70 4.07
CA VAL A 34 -11.83 -3.29 5.08
C VAL A 34 -12.49 -3.22 6.46
N LEU A 35 -13.65 -2.57 6.56
CA LEU A 35 -14.39 -2.48 7.81
C LEU A 35 -14.81 -3.86 8.31
N LEU A 36 -15.31 -4.71 7.42
CA LEU A 36 -15.68 -6.08 7.77
C LEU A 36 -14.47 -6.89 8.28
N ASN A 37 -13.31 -6.74 7.64
CA ASN A 37 -12.10 -7.44 8.07
C ASN A 37 -11.62 -6.97 9.47
N LEU A 38 -11.71 -5.69 9.76
CA LEU A 38 -11.39 -5.15 11.09
C LEU A 38 -12.36 -5.70 12.15
N ASP A 39 -13.65 -5.68 11.86
CA ASP A 39 -14.70 -6.20 12.76
C ASP A 39 -14.50 -7.69 13.04
N LEU A 40 -14.39 -8.51 12.00
CA LEU A 40 -14.13 -9.95 12.13
C LEU A 40 -12.78 -10.26 12.78
N GLY A 41 -11.79 -9.38 12.61
CA GLY A 41 -10.47 -9.50 13.24
C GLY A 41 -10.42 -9.07 14.70
N GLY A 42 -11.54 -8.57 15.27
CA GLY A 42 -11.62 -8.09 16.61
C GLY A 42 -10.88 -6.76 16.85
N VAL A 43 -10.62 -5.99 15.78
CA VAL A 43 -9.99 -4.66 15.86
C VAL A 43 -11.08 -3.60 15.99
N PRO A 44 -11.03 -2.69 16.99
CA PRO A 44 -12.03 -1.63 17.10
C PRO A 44 -12.13 -0.82 15.80
N LEU A 45 -13.36 -0.68 15.26
CA LEU A 45 -13.56 -0.08 13.95
C LEU A 45 -13.05 1.36 13.89
N ARG A 46 -13.45 2.19 14.85
CA ARG A 46 -13.03 3.59 14.90
C ARG A 46 -11.60 3.71 15.41
N SER A 47 -10.77 4.49 14.74
CA SER A 47 -9.38 4.73 15.13
C SER A 47 -9.30 5.40 16.54
N GLU A 48 -10.26 6.26 16.86
CA GLU A 48 -10.36 6.92 18.16
C GLU A 48 -10.70 5.99 19.33
N ALA A 49 -11.26 4.81 19.05
CA ALA A 49 -11.59 3.80 20.05
C ALA A 49 -10.42 2.85 20.37
N ARG A 50 -9.30 2.95 19.62
CA ARG A 50 -8.13 2.08 19.80
C ARG A 50 -7.21 2.58 20.88
N GLY A 51 -6.87 1.71 21.82
CA GLY A 51 -5.89 1.95 22.89
C GLY A 51 -4.46 1.57 22.49
N ASP A 52 -3.59 1.57 23.51
CA ASP A 52 -2.16 1.25 23.35
C ASP A 52 -1.91 -0.21 22.97
N ASP A 53 -2.79 -1.14 23.36
CA ASP A 53 -2.66 -2.57 23.05
C ASP A 53 -3.22 -2.95 21.68
N ASP A 54 -4.10 -2.12 21.09
CA ASP A 54 -4.68 -2.39 19.79
C ASP A 54 -3.67 -2.22 18.65
N PRO A 55 -3.79 -2.96 17.54
CA PRO A 55 -2.91 -2.81 16.40
C PRO A 55 -2.98 -1.40 15.77
N ILE A 56 -1.89 -0.98 15.15
CA ILE A 56 -1.91 0.16 14.22
C ILE A 56 -2.52 -0.31 12.90
N VAL A 57 -3.59 0.32 12.46
CA VAL A 57 -4.16 0.07 11.14
C VAL A 57 -3.52 1.01 10.14
N LEU A 58 -2.67 0.46 9.27
CA LEU A 58 -1.93 1.17 8.23
C LEU A 58 -2.49 0.83 6.85
N ALA A 59 -2.93 1.82 6.10
CA ALA A 59 -3.41 1.63 4.73
C ALA A 59 -2.39 2.16 3.71
N GLY A 60 -2.27 1.44 2.60
CA GLY A 60 -1.48 1.81 1.43
C GLY A 60 -2.23 1.51 0.13
N GLY A 61 -1.64 1.79 -1.00
CA GLY A 61 -2.22 1.53 -2.32
C GLY A 61 -2.76 2.77 -3.03
N PRO A 62 -3.26 2.62 -4.27
CA PRO A 62 -3.59 3.75 -5.14
C PRO A 62 -4.67 4.68 -4.60
N THR A 63 -5.69 4.15 -3.91
CA THR A 63 -6.77 4.99 -3.38
C THR A 63 -6.38 5.76 -2.12
N CYS A 64 -5.18 5.55 -1.56
CA CYS A 64 -4.65 6.41 -0.49
C CYS A 64 -4.36 7.85 -0.94
N THR A 65 -4.48 8.14 -2.23
CA THR A 65 -4.52 9.52 -2.75
C THR A 65 -5.85 10.24 -2.44
N HIS A 66 -6.89 9.49 -2.02
CA HIS A 66 -8.22 9.98 -1.63
C HIS A 66 -8.67 9.28 -0.33
N PRO A 67 -7.93 9.44 0.79
CA PRO A 67 -8.08 8.62 1.99
C PRO A 67 -9.26 9.01 2.88
N GLU A 68 -9.90 10.16 2.63
CA GLU A 68 -10.89 10.78 3.51
C GLU A 68 -12.06 9.87 3.92
N PRO A 69 -12.66 9.04 3.04
CA PRO A 69 -13.76 8.17 3.43
C PRO A 69 -13.38 7.15 4.52
N LEU A 70 -12.12 6.69 4.54
CA LEU A 70 -11.62 5.74 5.53
C LEU A 70 -10.86 6.40 6.69
N ALA A 71 -10.66 7.71 6.68
CA ALA A 71 -9.95 8.43 7.72
C ALA A 71 -10.44 8.19 9.17
N PRO A 72 -11.75 7.97 9.44
CA PRO A 72 -12.22 7.64 10.78
C PRO A 72 -11.87 6.22 11.25
N PHE A 73 -11.42 5.33 10.35
CA PHE A 73 -11.24 3.90 10.60
C PHE A 73 -9.79 3.45 10.50
N VAL A 74 -8.92 4.26 9.90
CA VAL A 74 -7.51 3.95 9.65
C VAL A 74 -6.64 4.90 10.46
N ASP A 75 -5.58 4.39 11.08
CA ASP A 75 -4.69 5.20 11.93
C ASP A 75 -3.67 5.99 11.09
N ALA A 76 -3.20 5.38 10.02
CA ALA A 76 -2.19 5.96 9.15
C ALA A 76 -2.40 5.53 7.68
N PHE A 77 -2.15 6.44 6.76
CA PHE A 77 -2.08 6.16 5.33
C PHE A 77 -0.68 6.40 4.82
N LEU A 78 -0.14 5.46 4.05
CA LEU A 78 1.07 5.66 3.28
C LEU A 78 0.69 6.07 1.86
N VAL A 79 0.91 7.34 1.55
CA VAL A 79 0.52 7.94 0.27
C VAL A 79 1.67 7.79 -0.71
N GLY A 80 1.57 6.83 -1.61
CA GLY A 80 2.57 6.54 -2.63
C GLY A 80 3.10 5.13 -2.57
N GLU A 81 4.35 4.97 -2.96
CA GLU A 81 5.03 3.69 -3.13
C GLU A 81 5.80 3.32 -1.85
N ALA A 82 5.71 2.08 -1.45
CA ALA A 82 6.07 1.65 -0.09
C ALA A 82 7.51 1.10 0.05
N GLU A 83 8.14 0.77 -1.06
CA GLU A 83 9.38 -0.02 -1.11
C GLU A 83 10.51 0.57 -0.26
N GLU A 84 10.70 1.89 -0.33
CA GLU A 84 11.78 2.57 0.42
C GLU A 84 11.48 2.73 1.90
N VAL A 85 10.23 3.04 2.26
CA VAL A 85 9.91 3.54 3.60
C VAL A 85 9.23 2.52 4.50
N LEU A 86 8.48 1.58 3.95
CA LEU A 86 7.66 0.64 4.74
C LEU A 86 8.51 -0.27 5.64
N PRO A 87 9.65 -0.83 5.21
CA PRO A 87 10.46 -1.69 6.07
C PRO A 87 10.93 -0.98 7.35
N ASP A 88 11.39 0.25 7.23
CA ASP A 88 11.89 1.02 8.38
C ASP A 88 10.75 1.55 9.24
N LEU A 89 9.63 1.90 8.64
CA LEU A 89 8.41 2.27 9.36
C LEU A 89 7.93 1.12 10.25
N LEU A 90 7.84 -0.10 9.70
CA LEU A 90 7.41 -1.29 10.45
C LEU A 90 8.41 -1.65 11.57
N ARG A 91 9.73 -1.56 11.32
CA ARG A 91 10.75 -1.77 12.35
C ARG A 91 10.62 -0.76 13.48
N THR A 92 10.34 0.51 13.15
CA THR A 92 10.15 1.59 14.12
C THR A 92 8.92 1.34 14.98
N ILE A 93 7.77 1.02 14.39
CA ILE A 93 6.56 0.68 15.11
C ILE A 93 6.81 -0.50 16.04
N GLY A 94 7.35 -1.62 15.53
CA GLY A 94 7.60 -2.82 16.33
C GLY A 94 8.59 -2.57 17.48
N ARG A 95 9.62 -1.74 17.29
CA ARG A 95 10.52 -1.35 18.38
C ARG A 95 9.81 -0.54 19.47
N MET A 96 9.09 0.52 19.09
CA MET A 96 8.40 1.39 20.02
C MET A 96 7.33 0.65 20.84
N ARG A 97 6.60 -0.27 20.20
CA ARG A 97 5.61 -1.12 20.90
C ARG A 97 6.28 -2.05 21.92
N ARG A 98 7.39 -2.69 21.57
CA ARG A 98 8.16 -3.52 22.53
C ARG A 98 8.73 -2.71 23.70
N GLU A 99 9.01 -1.43 23.49
CA GLU A 99 9.42 -0.48 24.53
C GLU A 99 8.23 0.02 25.39
N GLY A 100 7.01 -0.39 25.09
CA GLY A 100 5.78 0.04 25.81
C GLY A 100 5.45 1.52 25.57
N ARG A 101 5.85 2.10 24.43
CA ARG A 101 5.55 3.50 24.11
C ARG A 101 4.06 3.66 23.84
N PRO A 102 3.44 4.72 24.37
CA PRO A 102 2.03 5.01 24.13
C PRO A 102 1.73 5.15 22.62
N ARG A 103 0.53 4.71 22.20
CA ARG A 103 0.07 4.79 20.81
C ARG A 103 0.29 6.16 20.18
N ARG A 104 -0.01 7.23 20.92
CA ARG A 104 0.18 8.62 20.46
C ARG A 104 1.62 8.92 20.04
N GLU A 105 2.61 8.38 20.74
CA GLU A 105 4.02 8.57 20.42
C GLU A 105 4.43 7.77 19.19
N VAL A 106 3.87 6.56 19.04
CA VAL A 106 4.06 5.76 17.82
C VAL A 106 3.52 6.51 16.60
N LEU A 107 2.29 7.03 16.67
CA LEU A 107 1.68 7.82 15.59
C LEU A 107 2.47 9.11 15.30
N ALA A 108 2.98 9.77 16.35
CA ALA A 108 3.82 10.96 16.19
C ALA A 108 5.13 10.61 15.44
N ALA A 109 5.79 9.52 15.79
CA ALA A 109 6.97 9.05 15.07
C ALA A 109 6.66 8.68 13.61
N MET A 110 5.54 8.01 13.36
CA MET A 110 5.08 7.67 12.00
C MET A 110 4.83 8.91 11.16
N SER A 111 4.27 9.99 11.72
CA SER A 111 3.98 11.23 10.99
C SER A 111 5.22 11.95 10.45
N GLN A 112 6.41 11.61 10.97
CA GLN A 112 7.69 12.16 10.48
C GLN A 112 8.22 11.43 9.24
N VAL A 113 7.63 10.28 8.91
CA VAL A 113 8.03 9.50 7.73
C VAL A 113 7.40 10.12 6.47
N PRO A 114 8.19 10.38 5.41
CA PRO A 114 7.64 10.90 4.17
C PRO A 114 6.48 10.05 3.63
N GLY A 115 5.44 10.69 3.14
CA GLY A 115 4.26 10.01 2.60
C GLY A 115 3.27 9.49 3.64
N VAL A 116 3.59 9.52 4.93
CA VAL A 116 2.67 9.06 5.98
C VAL A 116 1.72 10.18 6.41
N TRP A 117 0.43 9.94 6.27
CA TRP A 117 -0.64 10.81 6.73
C TRP A 117 -1.38 10.17 7.92
N ILE A 118 -1.45 10.88 9.04
CA ILE A 118 -2.18 10.46 10.25
C ILE A 118 -3.45 11.29 10.36
N PRO A 119 -4.64 10.74 10.05
CA PRO A 119 -5.89 11.52 10.00
C PRO A 119 -6.20 12.32 11.27
N SER A 120 -5.92 11.75 12.45
CA SER A 120 -6.19 12.39 13.75
C SER A 120 -5.32 13.64 14.00
N PHE A 121 -4.26 13.86 13.23
CA PHE A 121 -3.38 15.02 13.35
C PHE A 121 -3.84 16.21 12.52
N TYR A 122 -4.95 16.08 11.81
CA TYR A 122 -5.47 17.14 10.95
C TYR A 122 -6.94 17.41 11.24
N GLU A 123 -7.29 18.70 11.20
CA GLU A 123 -8.66 19.15 11.21
C GLU A 123 -9.26 19.08 9.81
N ARG A 124 -10.54 18.78 9.74
CA ARG A 124 -11.30 18.65 8.49
C ARG A 124 -12.55 19.51 8.57
N GLY A 125 -12.87 20.14 7.48
CA GLY A 125 -14.05 20.98 7.34
C GLY A 125 -14.60 20.93 5.93
N LEU A 126 -15.83 21.44 5.75
CA LEU A 126 -16.42 21.58 4.42
C LEU A 126 -15.82 22.83 3.73
N ASP A 127 -15.35 22.64 2.52
CA ASP A 127 -15.07 23.75 1.61
C ASP A 127 -16.40 24.31 1.10
N GLU A 128 -16.70 25.57 1.44
CA GLU A 128 -17.99 26.21 1.11
C GLU A 128 -18.24 26.29 -0.40
N ARG A 129 -17.19 26.35 -1.22
CA ARG A 129 -17.29 26.45 -2.67
C ARG A 129 -17.63 25.13 -3.32
N THR A 130 -17.09 24.02 -2.82
CA THR A 130 -17.22 22.70 -3.45
C THR A 130 -18.16 21.76 -2.69
N GLY A 131 -18.44 22.05 -1.40
CA GLY A 131 -19.16 21.15 -0.49
C GLY A 131 -18.39 19.87 -0.14
N MET A 132 -17.10 19.82 -0.46
CA MET A 132 -16.24 18.65 -0.18
C MET A 132 -15.56 18.80 1.17
N MET A 133 -15.35 17.67 1.86
CA MET A 133 -14.48 17.63 3.04
C MET A 133 -13.04 17.85 2.63
N VAL A 134 -12.37 18.80 3.27
CA VAL A 134 -10.96 19.13 3.03
C VAL A 134 -10.22 19.24 4.35
N VAL A 135 -8.91 19.05 4.32
CA VAL A 135 -8.04 19.36 5.46
C VAL A 135 -7.93 20.87 5.60
N THR A 136 -8.28 21.41 6.77
CA THR A 136 -8.27 22.85 7.06
C THR A 136 -7.02 23.28 7.85
N GLY A 137 -6.35 22.34 8.50
CA GLY A 137 -5.14 22.62 9.27
C GLY A 137 -4.69 21.40 10.08
N ARG A 138 -3.69 21.61 10.92
CA ARG A 138 -3.28 20.60 11.91
C ARG A 138 -4.15 20.71 13.16
N SER A 139 -4.57 19.58 13.73
CA SER A 139 -5.21 19.51 15.03
C SER A 139 -4.21 19.85 16.15
N ALA A 140 -4.69 20.05 17.38
CA ALA A 140 -3.82 20.25 18.53
C ALA A 140 -2.79 19.09 18.69
N ALA A 141 -3.23 17.84 18.49
CA ALA A 141 -2.35 16.68 18.54
C ALA A 141 -1.34 16.69 17.38
N GLY A 142 -1.72 17.16 16.20
CA GLY A 142 -0.83 17.30 15.06
C GLY A 142 0.23 18.38 15.25
N VAL A 143 -0.11 19.46 15.93
CA VAL A 143 0.85 20.51 16.29
C VAL A 143 1.83 19.98 17.35
N GLU A 144 1.35 19.29 18.40
CA GLU A 144 2.19 18.67 19.43
C GLU A 144 3.14 17.63 18.83
N ALA A 145 2.65 16.80 17.90
CA ALA A 145 3.45 15.78 17.20
C ALA A 145 4.38 16.39 16.15
N ASN A 146 4.36 17.70 15.92
CA ASN A 146 5.08 18.37 14.81
C ASN A 146 4.80 17.70 13.44
N ALA A 147 3.55 17.26 13.22
CA ALA A 147 3.15 16.67 11.94
C ALA A 147 3.36 17.67 10.79
N PRO A 148 3.72 17.21 9.58
CA PRO A 148 3.92 18.10 8.45
C PRO A 148 2.63 18.84 8.09
N GLU A 149 2.71 20.09 7.65
CA GLU A 149 1.53 20.83 7.18
C GLU A 149 0.90 20.20 5.94
N ARG A 150 1.72 19.54 5.14
CA ARG A 150 1.32 18.89 3.91
C ARG A 150 2.06 17.58 3.73
N VAL A 151 1.33 16.50 3.50
CA VAL A 151 1.88 15.21 3.12
C VAL A 151 2.02 15.14 1.60
N THR A 152 3.21 14.80 1.13
CA THR A 152 3.51 14.65 -0.30
C THR A 152 3.61 13.18 -0.66
N ARG A 153 3.01 12.80 -1.77
CA ARG A 153 3.12 11.43 -2.30
C ARG A 153 4.58 11.09 -2.57
N ILE A 154 5.00 9.93 -2.09
CA ILE A 154 6.31 9.36 -2.37
C ILE A 154 6.25 8.39 -3.55
N PHE A 155 7.37 8.23 -4.26
CA PHE A 155 7.51 7.28 -5.35
C PHE A 155 8.96 6.84 -5.50
N VAL A 156 9.16 5.59 -5.88
CA VAL A 156 10.45 5.01 -6.21
C VAL A 156 10.96 5.63 -7.51
N ARG A 157 12.19 6.13 -7.51
CA ARG A 157 12.78 6.76 -8.69
C ARG A 157 13.32 5.74 -9.68
N ASP A 158 14.01 4.74 -9.15
CA ASP A 158 14.61 3.66 -9.90
C ASP A 158 13.99 2.33 -9.46
N LEU A 159 13.25 1.67 -10.36
CA LEU A 159 12.60 0.39 -10.06
C LEU A 159 13.61 -0.76 -9.93
N ASP A 160 14.80 -0.63 -10.53
CA ASP A 160 15.83 -1.66 -10.48
C ASP A 160 16.54 -1.76 -9.12
N GLU A 161 16.47 -0.70 -8.29
CA GLU A 161 16.92 -0.76 -6.89
C GLU A 161 16.08 -1.71 -6.03
N PHE A 162 14.85 -2.00 -6.47
CA PHE A 162 13.92 -2.89 -5.77
C PHE A 162 13.65 -4.13 -6.63
N PRO A 163 14.33 -5.26 -6.34
CA PRO A 163 14.17 -6.48 -7.12
C PRO A 163 12.72 -6.95 -7.09
N PHE A 164 12.25 -7.45 -8.24
CA PHE A 164 10.93 -8.06 -8.32
C PHE A 164 10.93 -9.37 -7.52
N PRO A 165 9.88 -9.65 -6.71
CA PRO A 165 9.82 -10.89 -5.95
C PRO A 165 9.83 -12.11 -6.87
N SER A 166 10.73 -13.06 -6.64
CA SER A 166 10.79 -14.35 -7.34
C SER A 166 10.18 -15.49 -6.53
N ARG A 167 10.02 -15.28 -5.20
CA ARG A 167 9.42 -16.26 -4.29
C ARG A 167 8.12 -15.70 -3.73
N PHE A 168 7.01 -16.28 -4.15
CA PHE A 168 5.68 -15.91 -3.67
C PHE A 168 4.84 -17.15 -3.38
N PRO A 169 3.83 -17.04 -2.49
CA PRO A 169 2.92 -18.16 -2.22
C PRO A 169 2.19 -18.57 -3.49
N LEU A 170 2.19 -19.86 -3.78
CA LEU A 170 1.42 -20.44 -4.88
C LEU A 170 0.08 -20.92 -4.35
N PRO A 171 -1.05 -20.67 -5.06
CA PRO A 171 -2.34 -21.18 -4.67
C PRO A 171 -2.40 -22.70 -4.88
N TYR A 172 -3.05 -23.42 -3.95
CA TYR A 172 -3.36 -24.84 -4.12
C TYR A 172 -4.54 -25.11 -5.06
N VAL A 173 -5.26 -24.07 -5.43
CA VAL A 173 -6.40 -24.13 -6.34
C VAL A 173 -6.01 -23.51 -7.67
N GLU A 174 -6.64 -23.97 -8.75
CA GLU A 174 -6.45 -23.40 -10.08
C GLU A 174 -6.81 -21.91 -10.06
N ALA A 175 -5.85 -21.05 -10.43
CA ALA A 175 -6.02 -19.61 -10.50
C ALA A 175 -6.29 -19.17 -11.94
N VAL A 176 -7.10 -18.13 -12.12
CA VAL A 176 -7.42 -17.57 -13.45
C VAL A 176 -6.16 -17.07 -14.17
N PHE A 177 -5.20 -16.52 -13.41
CA PHE A 177 -3.91 -16.03 -13.91
C PHE A 177 -2.77 -16.84 -13.30
N ASP A 178 -2.65 -18.09 -13.70
CA ASP A 178 -1.57 -18.98 -13.28
C ASP A 178 -0.34 -18.77 -14.15
N ARG A 179 0.42 -17.72 -13.85
CA ARG A 179 1.60 -17.32 -14.61
C ARG A 179 2.54 -16.43 -13.81
N ALA A 180 3.82 -16.43 -14.15
CA ALA A 180 4.79 -15.46 -13.64
C ALA A 180 4.50 -14.07 -14.22
N SER A 181 3.91 -13.18 -13.44
CA SER A 181 3.59 -11.80 -13.86
C SER A 181 4.65 -10.85 -13.36
N VAL A 182 5.42 -10.23 -14.25
CA VAL A 182 6.51 -9.32 -13.93
C VAL A 182 6.14 -7.88 -14.30
N GLU A 183 6.22 -6.96 -13.34
CA GLU A 183 6.05 -5.52 -13.58
C GLU A 183 7.26 -4.99 -14.33
N ILE A 184 7.06 -4.50 -15.56
CA ILE A 184 8.12 -3.99 -16.43
C ILE A 184 8.20 -2.47 -16.43
N THR A 185 7.10 -1.80 -16.14
CA THR A 185 7.04 -0.34 -16.01
C THR A 185 5.93 0.07 -15.04
N ARG A 186 6.14 1.18 -14.38
CA ARG A 186 5.15 1.82 -13.50
C ARG A 186 4.88 3.24 -13.99
N GLY A 187 3.58 3.59 -14.06
CA GLY A 187 3.11 4.81 -14.68
C GLY A 187 2.67 4.59 -16.13
N CYS A 188 2.21 5.65 -16.78
CA CYS A 188 1.73 5.63 -18.18
C CYS A 188 1.92 7.00 -18.78
N THR A 189 2.38 7.04 -20.05
CA THR A 189 2.58 8.27 -20.83
C THR A 189 1.27 8.77 -21.45
N GLU A 190 0.29 7.88 -21.61
CA GLU A 190 -1.01 8.18 -22.21
C GLU A 190 -1.81 9.17 -21.33
N GLY A 191 -2.40 10.15 -21.87
CA GLY A 191 -3.17 11.16 -21.16
C GLY A 191 -4.68 10.88 -21.11
N CYS A 192 -5.11 9.63 -21.05
CA CYS A 192 -6.52 9.24 -21.09
C CYS A 192 -7.34 9.95 -20.02
N ARG A 193 -8.34 10.74 -20.40
CA ARG A 193 -9.12 11.59 -19.49
C ARG A 193 -9.95 10.81 -18.47
N PHE A 194 -10.28 9.57 -18.75
CA PHE A 194 -11.03 8.68 -17.87
C PHE A 194 -10.14 7.90 -16.89
N CYS A 195 -8.83 7.87 -17.11
CA CYS A 195 -7.92 6.96 -16.40
C CYS A 195 -7.28 7.61 -15.19
N GLN A 196 -7.75 7.25 -14.00
CA GLN A 196 -7.17 7.68 -12.73
C GLN A 196 -5.75 7.11 -12.54
N ALA A 197 -5.52 5.85 -12.91
CA ALA A 197 -4.22 5.18 -12.77
C ALA A 197 -3.10 5.92 -13.52
N GLY A 198 -3.39 6.46 -14.71
CA GLY A 198 -2.44 7.27 -15.47
C GLY A 198 -1.98 8.54 -14.76
N MET A 199 -2.72 9.02 -13.75
CA MET A 199 -2.35 10.15 -12.91
C MET A 199 -1.69 9.71 -11.61
N ILE A 200 -2.21 8.67 -10.95
CA ILE A 200 -1.73 8.17 -9.67
C ILE A 200 -0.29 7.67 -9.76
N TYR A 201 0.06 6.94 -10.83
CA TYR A 201 1.36 6.28 -10.96
C TYR A 201 2.44 7.09 -11.70
N ARG A 202 2.21 8.36 -12.01
CA ARG A 202 3.24 9.24 -12.57
C ARG A 202 4.38 9.50 -11.57
N PRO A 203 5.63 9.69 -12.08
CA PRO A 203 6.11 9.60 -13.46
C PRO A 203 6.21 8.17 -13.98
N VAL A 204 6.39 8.00 -15.30
CA VAL A 204 6.69 6.71 -15.90
C VAL A 204 8.13 6.32 -15.57
N ARG A 205 8.32 5.07 -15.13
CA ARG A 205 9.62 4.46 -14.84
C ARG A 205 9.61 3.03 -15.35
N GLU A 206 10.64 2.67 -16.09
CA GLU A 206 10.81 1.36 -16.68
C GLU A 206 11.88 0.58 -15.93
N ARG A 207 11.74 -0.74 -15.84
CA ARG A 207 12.82 -1.62 -15.43
C ARG A 207 13.75 -1.86 -16.61
N SER A 208 15.04 -2.07 -16.33
CA SER A 208 15.98 -2.49 -17.35
C SER A 208 15.59 -3.85 -17.92
N PRO A 209 15.81 -4.09 -19.23
CA PRO A 209 15.50 -5.37 -19.87
C PRO A 209 16.16 -6.55 -19.16
N GLU A 210 17.38 -6.36 -18.68
CA GLU A 210 18.15 -7.37 -17.96
C GLU A 210 17.44 -7.81 -16.67
N LYS A 211 16.94 -6.83 -15.89
CA LYS A 211 16.19 -7.10 -14.66
C LYS A 211 14.83 -7.75 -14.91
N VAL A 212 14.19 -7.41 -16.01
CA VAL A 212 12.94 -8.06 -16.42
C VAL A 212 13.19 -9.52 -16.79
N VAL A 213 14.22 -9.81 -17.61
CA VAL A 213 14.59 -11.19 -18.00
C VAL A 213 14.96 -12.01 -16.76
N GLU A 214 15.80 -11.46 -15.86
CA GLU A 214 16.17 -12.09 -14.60
C GLU A 214 14.92 -12.47 -13.78
N ALA A 215 13.98 -11.52 -13.61
CA ALA A 215 12.75 -11.73 -12.83
C ALA A 215 11.82 -12.78 -13.46
N VAL A 216 11.71 -12.81 -14.80
CA VAL A 216 10.93 -13.82 -15.52
C VAL A 216 11.52 -15.21 -15.31
N LEU A 217 12.83 -15.37 -15.53
CA LEU A 217 13.52 -16.66 -15.36
C LEU A 217 13.43 -17.15 -13.92
N ASP A 218 13.70 -16.28 -12.95
CA ASP A 218 13.58 -16.60 -11.52
C ASP A 218 12.15 -17.05 -11.15
N GLY A 219 11.13 -16.36 -11.70
CA GLY A 219 9.73 -16.70 -11.45
C GLY A 219 9.35 -18.07 -12.03
N VAL A 220 9.82 -18.40 -13.24
CA VAL A 220 9.61 -19.70 -13.87
C VAL A 220 10.34 -20.81 -13.10
N ASP A 221 11.61 -20.60 -12.80
CA ASP A 221 12.45 -21.63 -12.16
C ASP A 221 12.04 -21.91 -10.70
N THR A 222 11.63 -20.87 -9.97
CA THR A 222 11.31 -20.98 -8.53
C THR A 222 9.88 -21.43 -8.28
N ALA A 223 8.94 -20.99 -9.10
CA ALA A 223 7.51 -21.27 -8.93
C ALA A 223 6.96 -22.32 -9.89
N GLY A 224 7.71 -22.69 -10.93
CA GLY A 224 7.31 -23.71 -11.90
C GLY A 224 6.18 -23.29 -12.82
N PHE A 225 6.05 -21.99 -13.11
CA PHE A 225 5.05 -21.51 -14.06
C PHE A 225 5.37 -21.89 -15.50
N ASP A 226 4.38 -22.32 -16.27
CA ASP A 226 4.48 -22.65 -17.69
C ASP A 226 4.32 -21.42 -18.61
N SER A 227 3.87 -20.30 -18.06
CA SER A 227 3.63 -19.07 -18.80
C SER A 227 4.04 -17.81 -18.03
N THR A 228 4.33 -16.75 -18.75
CA THR A 228 4.71 -15.45 -18.20
C THR A 228 3.85 -14.32 -18.73
N SER A 229 3.78 -13.23 -17.97
CA SER A 229 3.13 -11.98 -18.36
C SER A 229 4.03 -10.81 -18.05
N LEU A 230 4.15 -9.88 -18.98
CA LEU A 230 4.75 -8.57 -18.76
C LEU A 230 3.64 -7.60 -18.35
N THR A 231 3.73 -7.05 -17.14
CA THR A 231 2.65 -6.22 -16.56
C THR A 231 3.03 -4.76 -16.60
N ALA A 232 2.17 -3.96 -17.22
CA ALA A 232 2.26 -2.51 -17.31
C ALA A 232 0.87 -1.89 -17.52
N LEU A 233 0.72 -0.58 -17.28
CA LEU A 233 -0.50 0.15 -17.66
C LEU A 233 -0.63 0.26 -19.19
N SER A 234 0.48 0.34 -19.90
CA SER A 234 0.55 0.31 -21.35
C SER A 234 1.83 -0.41 -21.78
N THR A 235 1.74 -1.72 -22.01
CA THR A 235 2.90 -2.57 -22.32
C THR A 235 3.53 -2.21 -23.68
N ALA A 236 2.71 -1.83 -24.65
CA ALA A 236 3.18 -1.48 -25.99
C ALA A 236 4.04 -0.20 -26.04
N ASP A 237 3.91 0.67 -25.01
CA ASP A 237 4.64 1.94 -24.94
C ASP A 237 5.97 1.84 -24.21
N VAL A 238 6.33 0.63 -23.74
CA VAL A 238 7.61 0.41 -23.06
C VAL A 238 8.74 0.51 -24.08
N SER A 239 9.76 1.31 -23.79
CA SER A 239 10.80 1.70 -24.75
C SER A 239 11.60 0.53 -25.34
N CYS A 240 11.71 -0.57 -24.59
CA CYS A 240 12.47 -1.77 -24.98
C CYS A 240 11.60 -3.00 -25.26
N ILE A 241 10.30 -2.83 -25.53
CA ILE A 241 9.36 -3.96 -25.63
C ILE A 241 9.72 -4.95 -26.73
N ASP A 242 10.10 -4.47 -27.94
CA ASP A 242 10.43 -5.34 -29.07
C ASP A 242 11.67 -6.23 -28.82
N PRO A 243 12.83 -5.71 -28.39
CA PRO A 243 13.97 -6.54 -28.05
C PRO A 243 13.70 -7.45 -26.86
N LEU A 244 12.92 -6.99 -25.87
CA LEU A 244 12.57 -7.79 -24.70
C LEU A 244 11.73 -9.02 -25.09
N ILE A 245 10.69 -8.85 -25.92
CA ILE A 245 9.87 -9.96 -26.40
C ILE A 245 10.73 -10.96 -27.20
N LYS A 246 11.61 -10.48 -28.08
CA LYS A 246 12.51 -11.35 -28.87
C LYS A 246 13.48 -12.15 -28.00
N THR A 247 13.83 -11.65 -26.84
CA THR A 247 14.70 -12.37 -25.88
C THR A 247 13.93 -13.44 -25.11
N LEU A 248 12.66 -13.16 -24.76
CA LEU A 248 11.84 -14.07 -23.95
C LEU A 248 11.12 -15.14 -24.77
N VAL A 249 10.91 -14.90 -26.06
CA VAL A 249 10.23 -15.83 -26.99
C VAL A 249 11.25 -16.23 -28.04
N PRO A 250 11.92 -17.39 -27.90
CA PRO A 250 12.92 -17.89 -28.84
C PRO A 250 12.34 -18.30 -30.21
#